data_c8fb6841b622db641455ef888bf3779f
#
_entry.id   c8fb6841b622db641455ef888bf3779f
#
_cell.length_a   1.000
_cell.length_b   1.000
_cell.length_c   1.000
_cell.angle_alpha   90.00
_cell.angle_beta   90.00
_cell.angle_gamma   90.00
#
_symmetry.space_group_name_H-M   'P 1'
#
loop_
_entity.id
_entity.type
_entity.pdbx_description
1 polymer ?
#
loop_
_entity_poly.entity_id
_entity_poly.type
_entity_poly.pdbx_seq_one_letter_code
_entity_poly.pdbx_strand_id
1 'polypeptide(L)'
;MPPLRKPRCTLGGKCPATAAYAHAKGMRVSGHVPAFMRAEEVVEQGYDEIQHINQVLLNFYVTEKTDTRTLERFYLPAEQTAALDFDSKRVQDFIALLARKQTVIDPTLTTFDFIRQRAGTFLRTLAAVADHLPPDVQRGLRVAEMNIPDDATAARYEKSYRKMVEFVGRLYKAGVPIVAGTDDVPGFTLHRELELYVEAGLTPSQALQVATLNGARYARVLNDRGTVEPGKRADLVLVDGDPTAQIADVRKIALVIKGKAAYYPAEIYEELGIRPFAAPLKVTRMR
;
A
#
# COMPACT_ATOMS: atom_id res chain seq x y z
N MET A 1 4.90 -21.64 28.00
CA MET A 1 5.93 -20.93 27.22
C MET A 1 6.02 -19.52 27.72
N PRO A 2 7.19 -18.98 28.10
CA PRO A 2 7.32 -17.57 28.47
C PRO A 2 7.08 -16.71 27.23
N PRO A 3 6.48 -15.50 27.37
CA PRO A 3 6.24 -14.62 26.24
C PRO A 3 7.57 -14.22 25.62
N LEU A 4 7.69 -14.41 24.30
CA LEU A 4 8.83 -13.93 23.52
C LEU A 4 8.95 -12.42 23.70
N ARG A 5 9.97 -11.98 24.43
CA ARG A 5 10.32 -10.54 24.51
C ARG A 5 10.74 -10.11 23.11
N LYS A 6 9.92 -9.26 22.48
CA LYS A 6 10.32 -8.59 21.22
C LYS A 6 11.61 -7.83 21.50
N PRO A 7 12.70 -8.08 20.75
CA PRO A 7 13.90 -7.27 20.91
C PRO A 7 13.54 -5.82 20.52
N ARG A 8 13.69 -4.90 21.47
CA ARG A 8 13.56 -3.46 21.19
C ARG A 8 14.86 -3.02 20.55
N CYS A 9 14.80 -2.50 19.32
CA CYS A 9 15.88 -1.68 18.80
C CYS A 9 16.00 -0.45 19.68
N THR A 10 17.07 -0.37 20.48
CA THR A 10 17.37 0.81 21.31
C THR A 10 18.01 1.90 20.43
N LEU A 11 17.76 3.15 20.80
CA LEU A 11 18.37 4.36 20.21
C LEU A 11 19.85 4.13 19.86
N GLY A 12 20.23 4.32 18.58
CA GLY A 12 21.61 4.18 18.10
C GLY A 12 22.15 2.77 17.94
N GLY A 13 21.35 1.73 18.21
CA GLY A 13 21.75 0.33 18.07
C GLY A 13 21.42 -0.23 16.69
N LYS A 14 22.45 -0.67 15.98
CA LYS A 14 22.36 -1.44 14.73
C LYS A 14 21.42 -2.64 14.97
N CYS A 15 20.39 -2.82 14.09
CA CYS A 15 19.49 -3.99 14.15
C CYS A 15 19.97 -5.21 13.31
N PRO A 16 21.26 -5.43 12.99
CA PRO A 16 21.72 -6.60 12.26
C PRO A 16 21.39 -7.90 13.02
N ALA A 17 21.44 -7.83 14.36
CA ALA A 17 21.14 -8.98 15.20
C ALA A 17 19.67 -9.42 15.10
N THR A 18 18.74 -8.48 14.92
CA THR A 18 17.31 -8.80 14.77
C THR A 18 17.04 -9.51 13.45
N ALA A 19 17.57 -9.00 12.33
CA ALA A 19 17.41 -9.62 11.02
C ALA A 19 18.08 -11.00 10.97
N ALA A 20 19.32 -11.10 11.42
CA ALA A 20 20.03 -12.36 11.48
C ALA A 20 19.29 -13.41 12.34
N TYR A 21 18.75 -13.02 13.49
CA TYR A 21 17.96 -13.92 14.35
C TYR A 21 16.66 -14.36 13.66
N ALA A 22 15.94 -13.43 13.04
CA ALA A 22 14.71 -13.73 12.30
C ALA A 22 14.98 -14.72 11.16
N HIS A 23 16.00 -14.44 10.36
CA HIS A 23 16.38 -15.28 9.22
C HIS A 23 16.82 -16.68 9.66
N ALA A 24 17.58 -16.79 10.76
CA ALA A 24 17.95 -18.09 11.35
C ALA A 24 16.73 -18.94 11.81
N LYS A 25 15.57 -18.29 12.00
CA LYS A 25 14.28 -18.92 12.31
C LYS A 25 13.37 -19.07 11.09
N GLY A 26 13.84 -18.77 9.88
CA GLY A 26 13.05 -18.80 8.66
C GLY A 26 12.01 -17.68 8.57
N MET A 27 12.06 -16.68 9.46
CA MET A 27 11.16 -15.53 9.48
C MET A 27 11.73 -14.40 8.62
N ARG A 28 10.85 -13.54 8.12
CA ARG A 28 11.19 -12.28 7.44
C ARG A 28 11.09 -11.10 8.38
N VAL A 29 11.81 -10.04 8.08
CA VAL A 29 11.75 -8.76 8.78
C VAL A 29 11.04 -7.74 7.91
N SER A 30 9.91 -7.25 8.41
CA SER A 30 9.03 -6.29 7.74
C SER A 30 8.60 -5.20 8.71
N GLY A 31 8.36 -4.01 8.19
CA GLY A 31 7.80 -2.90 8.97
C GLY A 31 8.34 -1.53 8.57
N HIS A 32 8.15 -0.58 9.48
CA HIS A 32 8.68 0.77 9.35
C HIS A 32 10.19 0.80 9.52
N VAL A 33 10.85 1.79 8.91
CA VAL A 33 12.24 2.11 9.21
C VAL A 33 12.30 2.67 10.64
N PRO A 34 13.17 2.14 11.52
CA PRO A 34 13.33 2.66 12.87
C PRO A 34 13.72 4.14 12.88
N ALA A 35 13.25 4.89 13.88
CA ALA A 35 13.65 6.28 14.05
C ALA A 35 15.18 6.44 14.09
N PHE A 36 15.66 7.55 13.56
CA PHE A 36 17.09 7.90 13.47
C PHE A 36 17.89 7.02 12.49
N MET A 37 17.20 6.22 11.65
CA MET A 37 17.82 5.42 10.60
C MET A 37 17.25 5.79 9.23
N ARG A 38 18.05 5.53 8.19
CA ARG A 38 17.62 5.61 6.80
C ARG A 38 17.15 4.25 6.29
N ALA A 39 16.31 4.27 5.25
CA ALA A 39 15.86 3.03 4.63
C ALA A 39 17.01 2.19 4.05
N GLU A 40 18.03 2.84 3.45
CA GLU A 40 19.21 2.14 2.94
C GLU A 40 19.96 1.36 4.03
N GLU A 41 20.02 1.89 5.26
CA GLU A 41 20.70 1.24 6.38
C GLU A 41 19.99 -0.03 6.81
N VAL A 42 18.65 -0.03 6.90
CA VAL A 42 17.89 -1.22 7.28
C VAL A 42 17.89 -2.28 6.17
N VAL A 43 17.90 -1.87 4.90
CA VAL A 43 18.04 -2.77 3.74
C VAL A 43 19.40 -3.48 3.78
N GLU A 44 20.48 -2.75 4.04
CA GLU A 44 21.81 -3.35 4.18
C GLU A 44 21.90 -4.28 5.42
N GLN A 45 21.08 -4.03 6.44
CA GLN A 45 21.00 -4.87 7.65
C GLN A 45 20.06 -6.07 7.49
N GLY A 46 19.46 -6.27 6.31
CA GLY A 46 18.68 -7.47 5.99
C GLY A 46 17.16 -7.34 6.20
N TYR A 47 16.60 -6.14 6.11
CA TYR A 47 15.14 -5.99 5.99
C TYR A 47 14.65 -6.62 4.68
N ASP A 48 13.64 -7.47 4.79
CA ASP A 48 13.02 -8.14 3.64
C ASP A 48 11.92 -7.28 3.01
N GLU A 49 11.32 -6.37 3.79
CA GLU A 49 10.24 -5.51 3.35
C GLU A 49 10.25 -4.18 4.10
N ILE A 50 9.94 -3.10 3.39
CA ILE A 50 9.62 -1.78 3.97
C ILE A 50 8.17 -1.46 3.66
N GLN A 51 7.39 -1.21 4.71
CA GLN A 51 6.02 -0.73 4.62
C GLN A 51 6.01 0.79 4.49
N HIS A 52 5.08 1.29 3.67
CA HIS A 52 4.80 2.68 3.40
C HIS A 52 5.85 3.42 2.55
N ILE A 53 5.36 4.03 1.49
CA ILE A 53 6.21 4.78 0.54
C ILE A 53 6.91 5.97 1.21
N ASN A 54 6.30 6.58 2.23
CA ASN A 54 6.94 7.65 2.98
C ASN A 54 8.21 7.17 3.70
N GLN A 55 8.22 5.95 4.24
CA GLN A 55 9.40 5.36 4.89
C GLN A 55 10.55 5.18 3.90
N VAL A 56 10.23 4.83 2.66
CA VAL A 56 11.21 4.71 1.57
C VAL A 56 11.76 6.09 1.19
N LEU A 57 10.90 7.10 1.05
CA LEU A 57 11.28 8.46 0.68
C LEU A 57 12.00 9.22 1.79
N LEU A 58 11.69 8.93 3.05
CA LEU A 58 12.41 9.47 4.21
C LEU A 58 13.92 9.18 4.14
N ASN A 59 14.37 8.16 3.39
CA ASN A 59 15.77 7.90 3.11
C ASN A 59 16.55 9.14 2.65
N PHE A 60 15.88 10.07 1.99
CA PHE A 60 16.50 11.27 1.41
C PHE A 60 16.45 12.50 2.33
N TYR A 61 15.64 12.46 3.39
CA TYR A 61 15.32 13.65 4.20
C TYR A 61 15.78 13.54 5.65
N VAL A 62 15.87 12.31 6.19
CA VAL A 62 16.22 12.10 7.59
C VAL A 62 17.70 12.21 7.85
N THR A 63 18.01 12.64 9.06
CA THR A 63 19.34 12.65 9.65
C THR A 63 19.33 11.81 10.94
N GLU A 64 20.49 11.58 11.55
CA GLU A 64 20.61 10.91 12.85
C GLU A 64 19.86 11.61 14.00
N LYS A 65 19.40 12.86 13.77
CA LYS A 65 18.62 13.64 14.74
C LYS A 65 17.12 13.63 14.47
N THR A 66 16.69 13.10 13.32
CA THR A 66 15.29 13.13 12.90
C THR A 66 14.49 12.02 13.60
N ASP A 67 13.55 12.41 14.44
CA ASP A 67 12.65 11.46 15.11
C ASP A 67 11.40 11.19 14.26
N THR A 68 11.45 10.14 13.46
CA THR A 68 10.34 9.72 12.59
C THR A 68 9.16 9.08 13.34
N ARG A 69 9.17 9.01 14.66
CA ARG A 69 8.00 8.62 15.48
C ARG A 69 7.02 9.77 15.64
N THR A 70 7.44 11.00 15.34
CA THR A 70 6.62 12.22 15.35
C THR A 70 5.94 12.44 13.99
N LEU A 71 5.20 13.55 13.86
CA LEU A 71 4.58 13.95 12.59
C LEU A 71 5.60 14.31 11.49
N GLU A 72 6.87 14.46 11.83
CA GLU A 72 7.96 14.67 10.87
C GLU A 72 7.96 13.62 9.74
N ARG A 73 7.58 12.37 10.06
CA ARG A 73 7.46 11.31 9.05
C ARG A 73 6.44 11.60 7.95
N PHE A 74 5.52 12.54 8.15
CA PHE A 74 4.52 12.95 7.17
C PHE A 74 4.87 14.31 6.56
N TYR A 75 5.29 15.28 7.39
CA TYR A 75 5.66 16.60 6.92
C TYR A 75 6.89 16.60 6.03
N LEU A 76 7.96 15.87 6.37
CA LEU A 76 9.18 15.83 5.55
C LEU A 76 8.90 15.35 4.11
N PRO A 77 8.21 14.21 3.88
CA PRO A 77 7.86 13.81 2.53
C PRO A 77 6.91 14.80 1.84
N ALA A 78 5.92 15.36 2.53
CA ALA A 78 5.00 16.35 1.95
C ALA A 78 5.74 17.61 1.49
N GLU A 79 6.68 18.11 2.28
CA GLU A 79 7.45 19.31 1.98
C GLU A 79 8.51 19.11 0.89
N GLN A 80 9.24 17.98 0.91
CA GLN A 80 10.48 17.84 0.17
C GLN A 80 10.38 17.00 -1.10
N THR A 81 9.41 16.06 -1.18
CA THR A 81 9.34 15.15 -2.35
C THR A 81 9.07 15.89 -3.66
N ALA A 82 8.34 17.02 -3.62
CA ALA A 82 8.08 17.85 -4.80
C ALA A 82 9.36 18.32 -5.53
N ALA A 83 10.45 18.50 -4.78
CA ALA A 83 11.75 18.97 -5.28
C ALA A 83 12.77 17.83 -5.49
N LEU A 84 12.48 16.60 -5.04
CA LEU A 84 13.40 15.48 -5.17
C LEU A 84 13.64 15.11 -6.63
N ASP A 85 14.88 15.17 -7.08
CA ASP A 85 15.27 14.70 -8.41
C ASP A 85 15.46 13.19 -8.39
N PHE A 86 14.54 12.48 -9.06
CA PHE A 86 14.56 11.03 -9.18
C PHE A 86 15.66 10.50 -10.12
N ASP A 87 16.24 11.35 -10.96
CA ASP A 87 17.31 10.96 -11.86
C ASP A 87 18.69 11.23 -11.25
N SER A 88 18.73 11.85 -10.05
CA SER A 88 19.96 12.03 -9.30
C SER A 88 20.64 10.70 -8.96
N LYS A 89 21.96 10.68 -8.99
CA LYS A 89 22.76 9.47 -8.66
C LYS A 89 22.36 8.85 -7.32
N ARG A 90 22.09 9.68 -6.31
CA ARG A 90 21.68 9.23 -4.98
C ARG A 90 20.39 8.43 -5.00
N VAL A 91 19.39 8.89 -5.76
CA VAL A 91 18.10 8.18 -5.88
C VAL A 91 18.27 6.90 -6.69
N GLN A 92 19.00 6.94 -7.80
CA GLN A 92 19.24 5.78 -8.64
C GLN A 92 20.05 4.69 -7.92
N ASP A 93 21.06 5.05 -7.14
CA ASP A 93 21.83 4.10 -6.34
C ASP A 93 20.95 3.41 -5.28
N PHE A 94 20.02 4.14 -4.67
CA PHE A 94 19.10 3.57 -3.69
C PHE A 94 18.07 2.63 -4.34
N ILE A 95 17.51 3.00 -5.49
CA ILE A 95 16.63 2.11 -6.27
C ILE A 95 17.39 0.83 -6.65
N ALA A 96 18.63 0.95 -7.12
CA ALA A 96 19.47 -0.19 -7.46
C ALA A 96 19.78 -1.08 -6.25
N LEU A 97 19.95 -0.49 -5.06
CA LEU A 97 20.11 -1.22 -3.81
C LEU A 97 18.86 -2.06 -3.50
N LEU A 98 17.66 -1.46 -3.54
CA LEU A 98 16.39 -2.15 -3.29
C LEU A 98 16.20 -3.31 -4.28
N ALA A 99 16.45 -3.08 -5.57
CA ALA A 99 16.34 -4.10 -6.61
C ALA A 99 17.36 -5.23 -6.41
N ARG A 100 18.62 -4.92 -6.11
CA ARG A 100 19.68 -5.92 -5.87
C ARG A 100 19.38 -6.78 -4.63
N LYS A 101 18.89 -6.16 -3.57
CA LYS A 101 18.54 -6.85 -2.31
C LYS A 101 17.17 -7.55 -2.38
N GLN A 102 16.40 -7.32 -3.44
CA GLN A 102 15.03 -7.83 -3.58
C GLN A 102 14.16 -7.45 -2.38
N THR A 103 14.40 -6.26 -1.82
CA THR A 103 13.60 -5.73 -0.73
C THR A 103 12.20 -5.40 -1.23
N VAL A 104 11.21 -6.01 -0.64
CA VAL A 104 9.80 -5.80 -1.01
C VAL A 104 9.33 -4.43 -0.52
N ILE A 105 8.58 -3.73 -1.33
CA ILE A 105 7.92 -2.48 -0.93
C ILE A 105 6.42 -2.70 -0.93
N ASP A 106 5.80 -2.38 0.21
CA ASP A 106 4.36 -2.24 0.38
C ASP A 106 4.03 -0.74 0.45
N PRO A 107 3.63 -0.10 -0.68
CA PRO A 107 3.60 1.37 -0.76
C PRO A 107 2.53 2.03 0.07
N THR A 108 1.35 1.43 0.19
CA THR A 108 0.16 1.99 0.88
C THR A 108 -0.12 3.45 0.49
N LEU A 109 -0.12 3.74 -0.81
CA LEU A 109 -0.29 5.10 -1.34
C LEU A 109 -1.60 5.74 -0.90
N THR A 110 -2.65 4.92 -0.76
CA THR A 110 -3.99 5.38 -0.34
C THR A 110 -3.97 6.07 1.02
N THR A 111 -3.25 5.50 1.99
CA THR A 111 -3.08 6.09 3.32
C THR A 111 -2.48 7.49 3.27
N PHE A 112 -1.57 7.77 2.31
CA PHE A 112 -0.89 9.07 2.25
C PHE A 112 -1.66 10.16 1.50
N ASP A 113 -2.88 9.90 1.01
CA ASP A 113 -3.70 10.93 0.37
C ASP A 113 -4.03 12.10 1.30
N PHE A 114 -4.09 11.85 2.62
CA PHE A 114 -4.37 12.88 3.63
C PHE A 114 -3.35 14.03 3.62
N ILE A 115 -2.10 13.80 3.19
CA ILE A 115 -1.07 14.86 3.18
C ILE A 115 -1.43 16.05 2.29
N ARG A 116 -2.31 15.85 1.31
CA ARG A 116 -2.77 16.89 0.37
C ARG A 116 -4.23 17.30 0.60
N GLN A 117 -4.90 16.77 1.62
CA GLN A 117 -6.29 17.09 1.92
C GLN A 117 -6.40 18.46 2.60
N ARG A 118 -7.12 19.38 1.99
CA ARG A 118 -7.47 20.67 2.62
C ARG A 118 -8.70 20.50 3.51
N ALA A 119 -8.76 21.28 4.59
CA ALA A 119 -9.92 21.32 5.48
C ALA A 119 -11.24 21.55 4.72
N GLY A 120 -12.24 20.75 5.02
CA GLY A 120 -13.56 20.79 4.37
C GLY A 120 -13.64 20.08 3.02
N THR A 121 -12.51 19.70 2.39
CA THR A 121 -12.51 18.89 1.16
C THR A 121 -12.63 17.41 1.48
N PHE A 122 -13.21 16.64 0.57
CA PHE A 122 -13.33 15.20 0.71
C PHE A 122 -11.98 14.51 0.47
N LEU A 123 -11.68 13.47 1.24
CA LEU A 123 -10.48 12.64 1.03
C LEU A 123 -10.55 11.95 -0.34
N ARG A 124 -9.60 12.24 -1.23
CA ARG A 124 -9.67 11.83 -2.64
C ARG A 124 -9.55 10.32 -2.84
N THR A 125 -8.84 9.63 -1.97
CA THR A 125 -8.73 8.17 -1.97
C THR A 125 -10.10 7.49 -2.01
N LEU A 126 -11.09 8.05 -1.33
CA LEU A 126 -12.45 7.52 -1.27
C LEU A 126 -13.46 8.27 -2.15
N ALA A 127 -13.01 9.22 -2.99
CA ALA A 127 -13.90 10.03 -3.84
C ALA A 127 -14.75 9.17 -4.78
N ALA A 128 -14.18 8.13 -5.37
CA ALA A 128 -14.89 7.24 -6.29
C ALA A 128 -15.98 6.37 -5.64
N VAL A 129 -16.00 6.30 -4.30
CA VAL A 129 -16.94 5.52 -3.52
C VAL A 129 -17.78 6.38 -2.56
N ALA A 130 -17.58 7.68 -2.61
CA ALA A 130 -18.17 8.62 -1.66
C ALA A 130 -19.69 8.50 -1.55
N ASP A 131 -20.39 8.41 -2.67
CA ASP A 131 -21.84 8.32 -2.75
C ASP A 131 -22.40 6.92 -2.45
N HIS A 132 -21.53 5.94 -2.22
CA HIS A 132 -21.89 4.62 -1.71
C HIS A 132 -21.87 4.56 -0.20
N LEU A 133 -21.16 5.47 0.48
CA LEU A 133 -20.95 5.46 1.92
C LEU A 133 -22.08 6.15 2.67
N PRO A 134 -22.38 5.75 3.92
CA PRO A 134 -23.32 6.43 4.79
C PRO A 134 -22.97 7.91 5.01
N PRO A 135 -23.96 8.81 5.19
CA PRO A 135 -23.72 10.25 5.28
C PRO A 135 -22.82 10.70 6.44
N ASP A 136 -22.82 9.97 7.55
CA ASP A 136 -21.96 10.25 8.71
C ASP A 136 -20.49 9.93 8.40
N VAL A 137 -20.23 8.82 7.69
CA VAL A 137 -18.89 8.46 7.20
C VAL A 137 -18.41 9.52 6.22
N GLN A 138 -19.26 9.94 5.26
CA GLN A 138 -18.90 11.00 4.30
C GLN A 138 -18.52 12.32 4.98
N ARG A 139 -19.17 12.68 6.11
CA ARG A 139 -18.81 13.88 6.89
C ARG A 139 -17.43 13.74 7.52
N GLY A 140 -17.14 12.58 8.12
CA GLY A 140 -15.84 12.29 8.74
C GLY A 140 -14.66 12.42 7.75
N LEU A 141 -14.87 12.00 6.50
CA LEU A 141 -13.84 12.05 5.44
C LEU A 141 -13.52 13.48 4.94
N ARG A 142 -14.13 14.52 5.52
CA ARG A 142 -13.81 15.94 5.24
C ARG A 142 -12.89 16.59 6.27
N VAL A 143 -12.48 15.83 7.28
CA VAL A 143 -11.56 16.32 8.32
C VAL A 143 -10.13 16.16 7.82
N ALA A 144 -9.42 17.28 7.66
CA ALA A 144 -8.01 17.25 7.27
C ALA A 144 -7.12 17.02 8.49
N GLU A 145 -6.10 16.18 8.31
CA GLU A 145 -5.13 15.86 9.37
C GLU A 145 -3.88 16.76 9.30
N MET A 146 -3.56 17.28 8.10
CA MET A 146 -2.41 18.14 7.87
C MET A 146 -2.81 19.62 7.90
N ASN A 147 -1.90 20.44 8.42
CA ASN A 147 -2.03 21.89 8.29
C ASN A 147 -1.55 22.33 6.89
N ILE A 148 -2.47 22.85 6.08
CA ILE A 148 -2.19 23.39 4.74
C ILE A 148 -2.66 24.86 4.72
N PRO A 149 -1.79 25.80 5.12
CA PRO A 149 -2.20 27.19 5.40
C PRO A 149 -2.52 28.00 4.16
N ASP A 150 -1.93 27.66 3.01
CA ASP A 150 -2.00 28.45 1.78
C ASP A 150 -1.96 27.59 0.49
N ASP A 151 -2.22 28.24 -0.64
CA ASP A 151 -2.28 27.58 -1.94
C ASP A 151 -0.89 27.08 -2.42
N ALA A 152 0.19 27.75 -2.01
CA ALA A 152 1.54 27.34 -2.36
C ALA A 152 1.91 26.03 -1.66
N THR A 153 1.56 25.90 -0.39
CA THR A 153 1.71 24.65 0.37
C THR A 153 0.83 23.55 -0.20
N ALA A 154 -0.44 23.86 -0.55
CA ALA A 154 -1.34 22.89 -1.18
C ALA A 154 -0.78 22.36 -2.50
N ALA A 155 -0.27 23.24 -3.36
CA ALA A 155 0.34 22.86 -4.63
C ALA A 155 1.61 22.00 -4.44
N ARG A 156 2.42 22.34 -3.43
CA ARG A 156 3.63 21.57 -3.10
C ARG A 156 3.29 20.17 -2.62
N TYR A 157 2.32 20.02 -1.70
CA TYR A 157 1.90 18.73 -1.18
C TYR A 157 1.22 17.86 -2.23
N GLU A 158 0.40 18.46 -3.09
CA GLU A 158 -0.16 17.80 -4.26
C GLU A 158 0.94 17.24 -5.18
N LYS A 159 1.95 18.06 -5.49
CA LYS A 159 3.10 17.63 -6.29
C LYS A 159 3.90 16.53 -5.61
N SER A 160 4.09 16.63 -4.29
CA SER A 160 4.80 15.61 -3.50
C SER A 160 4.07 14.28 -3.57
N TYR A 161 2.74 14.26 -3.39
CA TYR A 161 1.96 13.04 -3.48
C TYR A 161 2.04 12.41 -4.89
N ARG A 162 1.91 13.20 -5.94
CA ARG A 162 2.09 12.69 -7.32
C ARG A 162 3.46 12.07 -7.54
N LYS A 163 4.50 12.67 -6.98
CA LYS A 163 5.85 12.09 -7.03
C LYS A 163 5.98 10.82 -6.20
N MET A 164 5.24 10.65 -5.10
CA MET A 164 5.17 9.36 -4.39
C MET A 164 4.61 8.27 -5.30
N VAL A 165 3.52 8.56 -6.01
CA VAL A 165 2.93 7.64 -7.00
C VAL A 165 3.93 7.33 -8.12
N GLU A 166 4.56 8.35 -8.71
CA GLU A 166 5.60 8.18 -9.75
C GLU A 166 6.75 7.30 -9.25
N PHE A 167 7.17 7.48 -8.00
CA PHE A 167 8.29 6.73 -7.44
C PHE A 167 8.00 5.23 -7.37
N VAL A 168 6.77 4.83 -7.04
CA VAL A 168 6.34 3.42 -7.08
C VAL A 168 6.50 2.84 -8.49
N GLY A 169 6.12 3.59 -9.53
CA GLY A 169 6.33 3.18 -10.91
C GLY A 169 7.81 3.01 -11.29
N ARG A 170 8.68 3.90 -10.78
CA ARG A 170 10.14 3.78 -10.97
C ARG A 170 10.72 2.55 -10.26
N LEU A 171 10.29 2.28 -9.03
CA LEU A 171 10.66 1.07 -8.29
C LEU A 171 10.25 -0.18 -9.07
N TYR A 172 9.00 -0.25 -9.53
CA TYR A 172 8.48 -1.38 -10.29
C TYR A 172 9.30 -1.61 -11.57
N LYS A 173 9.55 -0.56 -12.36
CA LYS A 173 10.36 -0.63 -13.59
C LYS A 173 11.80 -1.08 -13.35
N ALA A 174 12.35 -0.76 -12.20
CA ALA A 174 13.69 -1.20 -11.79
C ALA A 174 13.73 -2.64 -11.27
N GLY A 175 12.60 -3.35 -11.22
CA GLY A 175 12.52 -4.73 -10.74
C GLY A 175 12.50 -4.86 -9.22
N VAL A 176 12.20 -3.79 -8.48
CA VAL A 176 11.93 -3.87 -7.05
C VAL A 176 10.59 -4.58 -6.84
N PRO A 177 10.53 -5.62 -6.00
CA PRO A 177 9.28 -6.32 -5.74
C PRO A 177 8.27 -5.40 -5.03
N ILE A 178 7.05 -5.30 -5.59
CA ILE A 178 5.94 -4.54 -4.99
C ILE A 178 4.84 -5.52 -4.59
N VAL A 179 4.26 -5.29 -3.42
CA VAL A 179 3.01 -5.92 -2.95
C VAL A 179 1.95 -4.86 -2.69
N ALA A 180 0.70 -5.27 -2.55
CA ALA A 180 -0.40 -4.34 -2.33
C ALA A 180 -0.90 -4.42 -0.88
N GLY A 181 -0.70 -3.33 -0.15
CA GLY A 181 -1.33 -3.05 1.13
C GLY A 181 -1.93 -1.65 1.13
N THR A 182 -2.71 -1.31 2.12
CA THR A 182 -3.41 -0.02 2.19
C THR A 182 -3.21 0.72 3.50
N ASP A 183 -3.14 0.00 4.62
CA ASP A 183 -3.13 0.56 5.98
C ASP A 183 -4.24 1.61 6.21
N ASP A 184 -5.42 1.37 5.59
CA ASP A 184 -6.54 2.32 5.54
C ASP A 184 -7.87 1.53 5.50
N VAL A 185 -8.99 2.16 5.16
CA VAL A 185 -10.36 1.63 5.26
C VAL A 185 -10.52 0.28 4.55
N PRO A 186 -10.73 -0.84 5.29
CA PRO A 186 -10.84 -2.16 4.69
C PRO A 186 -12.00 -2.25 3.68
N GLY A 187 -11.78 -2.99 2.58
CA GLY A 187 -12.79 -3.24 1.57
C GLY A 187 -12.96 -2.14 0.51
N PHE A 188 -12.33 -0.98 0.68
CA PHE A 188 -12.44 0.14 -0.27
C PHE A 188 -11.10 0.61 -0.80
N THR A 189 -10.12 0.78 0.07
CA THR A 189 -8.85 1.43 -0.29
C THR A 189 -7.94 0.54 -1.10
N LEU A 190 -8.05 -0.79 -1.02
CA LEU A 190 -7.29 -1.69 -1.91
C LEU A 190 -7.61 -1.43 -3.39
N HIS A 191 -8.86 -1.19 -3.73
CA HIS A 191 -9.24 -0.90 -5.12
C HIS A 191 -8.58 0.40 -5.60
N ARG A 192 -8.55 1.42 -4.73
CA ARG A 192 -7.88 2.68 -5.04
C ARG A 192 -6.36 2.52 -5.13
N GLU A 193 -5.76 1.68 -4.30
CA GLU A 193 -4.32 1.38 -4.37
C GLU A 193 -3.94 0.80 -5.74
N LEU A 194 -4.76 -0.12 -6.28
CA LEU A 194 -4.54 -0.68 -7.61
C LEU A 194 -4.68 0.36 -8.72
N GLU A 195 -5.62 1.31 -8.59
CA GLU A 195 -5.72 2.44 -9.52
C GLU A 195 -4.46 3.32 -9.46
N LEU A 196 -3.95 3.59 -8.27
CA LEU A 196 -2.72 4.36 -8.08
C LEU A 196 -1.51 3.65 -8.70
N TYR A 197 -1.47 2.32 -8.70
CA TYR A 197 -0.41 1.59 -9.42
C TYR A 197 -0.53 1.77 -10.94
N VAL A 198 -1.75 1.83 -11.48
CA VAL A 198 -1.96 2.15 -12.90
C VAL A 198 -1.56 3.61 -13.18
N GLU A 199 -1.90 4.56 -12.31
CA GLU A 199 -1.42 5.95 -12.40
C GLU A 199 0.11 6.04 -12.31
N ALA A 200 0.75 5.14 -11.57
CA ALA A 200 2.22 5.01 -11.50
C ALA A 200 2.85 4.43 -12.78
N GLY A 201 2.04 3.97 -13.73
CA GLY A 201 2.47 3.46 -15.03
C GLY A 201 2.52 1.93 -15.16
N LEU A 202 1.92 1.20 -14.22
CA LEU A 202 1.68 -0.23 -14.40
C LEU A 202 0.46 -0.44 -15.32
N THR A 203 0.43 -1.53 -16.06
CA THR A 203 -0.81 -1.94 -16.73
C THR A 203 -1.83 -2.45 -15.69
N PRO A 204 -3.15 -2.44 -15.98
CA PRO A 204 -4.15 -3.02 -15.07
C PRO A 204 -3.83 -4.47 -14.68
N SER A 205 -3.41 -5.30 -15.62
CA SER A 205 -2.99 -6.68 -15.36
C SER A 205 -1.79 -6.77 -14.41
N GLN A 206 -0.81 -5.88 -14.54
CA GLN A 206 0.34 -5.81 -13.63
C GLN A 206 -0.09 -5.39 -12.23
N ALA A 207 -1.00 -4.42 -12.10
CA ALA A 207 -1.55 -4.01 -10.80
C ALA A 207 -2.29 -5.18 -10.11
N LEU A 208 -3.08 -5.96 -10.85
CA LEU A 208 -3.73 -7.17 -10.34
C LEU A 208 -2.71 -8.23 -9.91
N GLN A 209 -1.63 -8.42 -10.68
CA GLN A 209 -0.55 -9.35 -10.29
C GLN A 209 0.14 -8.92 -8.99
N VAL A 210 0.35 -7.62 -8.77
CA VAL A 210 0.89 -7.08 -7.52
C VAL A 210 0.01 -7.48 -6.34
N ALA A 211 -1.32 -7.38 -6.47
CA ALA A 211 -2.26 -7.69 -5.39
C ALA A 211 -2.48 -9.19 -5.18
N THR A 212 -2.12 -10.05 -6.13
CA THR A 212 -2.41 -11.49 -6.07
C THR A 212 -1.13 -12.32 -6.07
N LEU A 213 -0.53 -12.50 -7.24
CA LEU A 213 0.64 -13.34 -7.47
C LEU A 213 1.85 -12.89 -6.62
N ASN A 214 2.16 -11.59 -6.60
CA ASN A 214 3.29 -11.07 -5.84
C ASN A 214 3.07 -11.22 -4.34
N GLY A 215 1.87 -10.92 -3.84
CA GLY A 215 1.50 -11.14 -2.45
C GLY A 215 1.65 -12.61 -2.03
N ALA A 216 1.18 -13.55 -2.86
CA ALA A 216 1.32 -14.99 -2.59
C ALA A 216 2.78 -15.46 -2.65
N ARG A 217 3.58 -14.94 -3.61
CA ARG A 217 5.01 -15.21 -3.71
C ARG A 217 5.75 -14.71 -2.47
N TYR A 218 5.49 -13.46 -2.09
CA TYR A 218 6.09 -12.86 -0.91
C TYR A 218 5.68 -13.59 0.37
N ALA A 219 4.40 -13.95 0.52
CA ALA A 219 3.91 -14.76 1.65
C ALA A 219 4.39 -16.22 1.64
N ARG A 220 5.13 -16.66 0.59
CA ARG A 220 5.61 -18.04 0.41
C ARG A 220 4.49 -19.09 0.36
N VAL A 221 3.34 -18.71 -0.20
CA VAL A 221 2.15 -19.57 -0.35
C VAL A 221 1.72 -19.77 -1.81
N LEU A 222 2.62 -19.47 -2.76
CA LEU A 222 2.32 -19.53 -4.19
C LEU A 222 1.96 -20.95 -4.68
N ASN A 223 2.42 -22.00 -3.99
CA ASN A 223 2.04 -23.37 -4.27
C ASN A 223 0.56 -23.67 -3.96
N ASP A 224 -0.09 -22.84 -3.12
CA ASP A 224 -1.43 -23.04 -2.60
C ASP A 224 -2.45 -22.00 -3.12
N ARG A 225 -1.99 -20.80 -3.50
CA ARG A 225 -2.84 -19.66 -3.96
C ARG A 225 -2.04 -18.64 -4.78
N GLY A 226 -2.69 -17.55 -5.21
CA GLY A 226 -2.07 -16.44 -5.96
C GLY A 226 -2.25 -16.55 -7.48
N THR A 227 -2.66 -17.70 -7.98
CA THR A 227 -3.04 -17.94 -9.38
C THR A 227 -4.26 -18.85 -9.44
N VAL A 228 -4.99 -18.80 -10.55
CA VAL A 228 -6.15 -19.68 -10.81
C VAL A 228 -5.65 -20.91 -11.56
N GLU A 229 -5.41 -21.99 -10.82
CA GLU A 229 -4.89 -23.25 -11.35
C GLU A 229 -5.54 -24.44 -10.65
N PRO A 230 -5.74 -25.59 -11.35
CA PRO A 230 -6.21 -26.82 -10.72
C PRO A 230 -5.33 -27.24 -9.55
N GLY A 231 -5.94 -27.63 -8.44
CA GLY A 231 -5.25 -28.07 -7.22
C GLY A 231 -4.92 -26.95 -6.22
N LYS A 232 -5.05 -25.68 -6.60
CA LYS A 232 -4.96 -24.55 -5.67
C LYS A 232 -6.28 -24.27 -4.96
N ARG A 233 -6.20 -23.49 -3.88
CA ARG A 233 -7.42 -23.08 -3.14
C ARG A 233 -8.32 -22.23 -4.02
N ALA A 234 -9.62 -22.46 -3.87
CA ALA A 234 -10.64 -21.62 -4.47
C ALA A 234 -10.80 -20.30 -3.65
N ASP A 235 -9.76 -19.47 -3.64
CA ASP A 235 -9.81 -18.10 -3.14
C ASP A 235 -9.96 -17.20 -4.39
N LEU A 236 -11.21 -16.95 -4.81
CA LEU A 236 -11.55 -16.36 -6.10
C LEU A 236 -12.46 -15.15 -5.93
N VAL A 237 -12.31 -14.19 -6.83
CA VAL A 237 -13.21 -13.03 -6.94
C VAL A 237 -13.80 -13.02 -8.35
N LEU A 238 -15.12 -12.94 -8.45
CA LEU A 238 -15.83 -12.69 -9.71
C LEU A 238 -16.19 -11.22 -9.78
N VAL A 239 -15.75 -10.56 -10.85
CA VAL A 239 -15.98 -9.13 -11.09
C VAL A 239 -16.95 -8.96 -12.25
N ASP A 240 -17.95 -8.09 -12.10
CA ASP A 240 -18.88 -7.68 -13.15
C ASP A 240 -18.23 -6.59 -14.01
N GLY A 241 -17.36 -6.99 -14.93
CA GLY A 241 -16.55 -6.12 -15.78
C GLY A 241 -15.23 -6.76 -16.18
N ASP A 242 -14.33 -5.96 -16.74
CA ASP A 242 -12.98 -6.40 -17.12
C ASP A 242 -11.89 -5.53 -16.45
N PRO A 243 -11.46 -5.89 -15.24
CA PRO A 243 -10.42 -5.15 -14.53
C PRO A 243 -9.03 -5.26 -15.19
N THR A 244 -8.85 -6.11 -16.21
CA THR A 244 -7.58 -6.18 -16.98
C THR A 244 -7.51 -5.10 -18.05
N ALA A 245 -8.66 -4.60 -18.50
CA ALA A 245 -8.78 -3.47 -19.41
C ALA A 245 -8.99 -2.15 -18.62
N GLN A 246 -9.89 -2.17 -17.64
CA GLN A 246 -10.28 -1.02 -16.83
C GLN A 246 -10.16 -1.36 -15.34
N ILE A 247 -9.07 -0.94 -14.70
CA ILE A 247 -8.78 -1.32 -13.31
C ILE A 247 -9.89 -0.94 -12.32
N ALA A 248 -10.64 0.13 -12.56
CA ALA A 248 -11.75 0.56 -11.71
C ALA A 248 -12.89 -0.48 -11.62
N ASP A 249 -12.99 -1.38 -12.59
CA ASP A 249 -13.97 -2.47 -12.56
C ASP A 249 -13.74 -3.46 -11.39
N VAL A 250 -12.53 -3.47 -10.82
CA VAL A 250 -12.23 -4.29 -9.63
C VAL A 250 -13.16 -4.01 -8.44
N ARG A 251 -13.87 -2.87 -8.42
CA ARG A 251 -14.88 -2.55 -7.40
C ARG A 251 -16.18 -3.31 -7.60
N LYS A 252 -16.49 -3.75 -8.82
CA LYS A 252 -17.76 -4.41 -9.18
C LYS A 252 -17.72 -5.89 -8.83
N ILE A 253 -17.44 -6.19 -7.56
CA ILE A 253 -17.34 -7.58 -7.09
C ILE A 253 -18.74 -8.16 -6.96
N ALA A 254 -19.02 -9.17 -7.79
CA ALA A 254 -20.30 -9.88 -7.80
C ALA A 254 -20.30 -11.08 -6.83
N LEU A 255 -19.15 -11.76 -6.67
CA LEU A 255 -19.00 -12.93 -5.81
C LEU A 255 -17.57 -13.03 -5.28
N VAL A 256 -17.43 -13.40 -4.02
CA VAL A 256 -16.16 -13.83 -3.43
C VAL A 256 -16.28 -15.28 -2.99
N ILE A 257 -15.38 -16.12 -3.46
CA ILE A 257 -15.23 -17.50 -2.99
C ILE A 257 -13.98 -17.55 -2.11
N LYS A 258 -14.10 -18.06 -0.90
CA LYS A 258 -12.99 -18.29 0.01
C LYS A 258 -13.05 -19.69 0.57
N GLY A 259 -12.22 -20.55 0.03
CA GLY A 259 -12.23 -21.98 0.36
C GLY A 259 -13.58 -22.62 -0.02
N LYS A 260 -14.41 -22.94 0.98
CA LYS A 260 -15.73 -23.58 0.78
C LYS A 260 -16.92 -22.62 0.91
N ALA A 261 -16.68 -21.35 1.22
CA ALA A 261 -17.72 -20.35 1.41
C ALA A 261 -17.83 -19.44 0.20
N ALA A 262 -19.06 -19.05 -0.14
CA ALA A 262 -19.40 -18.04 -1.13
C ALA A 262 -20.00 -16.82 -0.40
N TYR A 263 -19.53 -15.64 -0.73
CA TYR A 263 -20.00 -14.37 -0.18
C TYR A 263 -20.54 -13.52 -1.31
N TYR A 264 -21.67 -12.89 -1.07
CA TYR A 264 -22.34 -11.98 -2.00
C TYR A 264 -22.18 -10.54 -1.50
N PRO A 265 -21.22 -9.77 -2.05
CA PRO A 265 -20.92 -8.44 -1.53
C PRO A 265 -22.10 -7.47 -1.55
N ALA A 266 -23.00 -7.57 -2.54
CA ALA A 266 -24.19 -6.73 -2.60
C ALA A 266 -25.05 -6.86 -1.33
N GLU A 267 -25.33 -8.09 -0.87
CA GLU A 267 -26.11 -8.35 0.35
C GLU A 267 -25.38 -7.80 1.59
N ILE A 268 -24.07 -8.00 1.67
CA ILE A 268 -23.27 -7.51 2.80
C ILE A 268 -23.27 -5.97 2.84
N TYR A 269 -23.12 -5.31 1.69
CA TYR A 269 -23.14 -3.87 1.60
C TYR A 269 -24.49 -3.28 2.00
N GLU A 270 -25.60 -3.87 1.53
CA GLU A 270 -26.94 -3.44 1.89
C GLU A 270 -27.17 -3.50 3.41
N GLU A 271 -26.77 -4.59 4.07
CA GLU A 271 -26.85 -4.73 5.52
C GLU A 271 -26.01 -3.68 6.30
N LEU A 272 -24.92 -3.21 5.70
CA LEU A 272 -24.05 -2.17 6.25
C LEU A 272 -24.50 -0.74 5.89
N GLY A 273 -25.61 -0.56 5.18
CA GLY A 273 -26.06 0.74 4.70
C GLY A 273 -25.17 1.34 3.60
N ILE A 274 -24.43 0.50 2.89
CA ILE A 274 -23.54 0.86 1.80
C ILE A 274 -24.23 0.53 0.48
N ARG A 275 -24.24 1.44 -0.48
CA ARG A 275 -24.80 1.14 -1.82
C ARG A 275 -23.89 0.15 -2.55
N PRO A 276 -24.39 -0.99 -3.03
CA PRO A 276 -23.59 -1.97 -3.77
C PRO A 276 -22.96 -1.41 -5.05
N PHE A 277 -21.82 -1.96 -5.44
CA PHE A 277 -21.08 -1.60 -6.67
C PHE A 277 -21.44 -2.47 -7.87
N ALA A 278 -22.05 -3.63 -7.62
CA ALA A 278 -22.57 -4.55 -8.64
C ALA A 278 -23.98 -4.97 -8.28
N ALA A 279 -24.76 -5.34 -9.29
CA ALA A 279 -26.07 -5.92 -9.07
C ALA A 279 -25.98 -7.28 -8.36
N PRO A 280 -26.96 -7.66 -7.52
CA PRO A 280 -26.99 -8.98 -6.92
C PRO A 280 -26.99 -10.08 -7.98
N LEU A 281 -26.18 -11.12 -7.77
CA LEU A 281 -26.14 -12.27 -8.66
C LEU A 281 -27.44 -13.07 -8.58
N LYS A 282 -28.02 -13.37 -9.74
CA LYS A 282 -29.11 -14.32 -9.83
C LYS A 282 -28.54 -15.74 -9.80
N VAL A 283 -28.67 -16.42 -8.66
CA VAL A 283 -28.24 -17.81 -8.51
C VAL A 283 -29.35 -18.73 -8.94
N THR A 284 -29.18 -19.44 -10.06
CA THR A 284 -30.07 -20.52 -10.47
C THR A 284 -29.48 -21.85 -9.98
N ARG A 285 -30.18 -22.55 -9.10
CA ARG A 285 -29.79 -23.93 -8.76
C ARG A 285 -30.07 -24.82 -9.94
N MET A 286 -29.03 -25.38 -10.54
CA MET A 286 -29.26 -26.55 -11.41
C MET A 286 -29.77 -27.70 -10.54
N ARG A 287 -30.94 -28.22 -10.92
CA ARG A 287 -31.53 -29.40 -10.29
C ARG A 287 -30.82 -30.67 -10.73
#